data_6f9df8d13babb536adcd2ae154779565
#
_entry.id   6f9df8d13babb536adcd2ae154779565
#
_cell.length_a   1.000
_cell.length_b   1.000
_cell.length_c   1.000
_cell.angle_alpha   90.00
_cell.angle_beta   90.00
_cell.angle_gamma   90.00
#
_symmetry.space_group_name_H-M   'P 1'
#
loop_
_entity.id
_entity.type
_entity.pdbx_description
1 polymer ?
#
loop_
_entity_poly.entity_id
_entity_poly.type
_entity_poly.pdbx_seq_one_letter_code
_entity_poly.pdbx_strand_id
1 'polypeptide(L)'
;PLQSLVERGHRQLYRPPRPRWAAAWDFVLAGFPRLVRKHAGCMALSAALFVLPLVGVFTLLQVRPDLAWLLFDAAMLAEMEAMYDPAAEHFGRERDSGSDVEMFGFYVMNNISIGFRTFASGLPAGLGALYVIVFNGVMIGGVADHLHVSGYGETFWRFVVTHGAPELTAIVIAGGAGLRIGLSLIAPGRQRRRDALVDAGRDGAKLCLGVFAMLLAAAFIEAFWSSKSTLPDFVRFPLAAALWLGIFWWLAMGGRGRADAD
;
A
#
# COMPACT_ATOMS: atom_id res chain seq x y z
N PRO A 1 7.75 24.73 46.43
CA PRO A 1 8.58 24.05 45.41
C PRO A 1 8.45 22.51 45.49
N LEU A 2 8.52 21.89 46.72
CA LEU A 2 8.47 20.42 46.84
C LEU A 2 7.06 19.86 46.52
N GLN A 3 6.00 20.49 46.99
CA GLN A 3 4.61 20.12 46.70
C GLN A 3 4.31 20.13 45.18
N SER A 4 4.78 21.14 44.46
CA SER A 4 4.58 21.21 42.99
C SER A 4 5.34 20.15 42.21
N LEU A 5 6.44 19.64 42.75
CA LEU A 5 7.22 18.50 42.21
C LEU A 5 6.49 17.18 42.47
N VAL A 6 5.98 17.01 43.70
CA VAL A 6 5.18 15.83 44.08
C VAL A 6 3.89 15.77 43.28
N GLU A 7 3.16 16.88 43.11
CA GLU A 7 1.95 16.92 42.29
C GLU A 7 2.22 16.65 40.81
N ARG A 8 3.34 17.10 40.26
CA ARG A 8 3.77 16.77 38.88
C ARG A 8 4.12 15.31 38.74
N GLY A 9 4.88 14.75 39.70
CA GLY A 9 5.19 13.32 39.77
C GLY A 9 3.93 12.45 39.90
N HIS A 10 3.02 12.86 40.79
CA HIS A 10 1.74 12.17 40.99
C HIS A 10 0.87 12.20 39.73
N ARG A 11 0.77 13.33 39.03
CA ARG A 11 0.05 13.46 37.75
C ARG A 11 0.67 12.63 36.63
N GLN A 12 1.99 12.40 36.64
CA GLN A 12 2.65 11.54 35.67
C GLN A 12 2.47 10.04 35.96
N LEU A 13 2.52 9.65 37.26
CA LEU A 13 2.36 8.27 37.69
C LEU A 13 0.91 7.78 37.64
N TYR A 14 -0.07 8.66 37.91
CA TYR A 14 -1.49 8.32 37.95
C TYR A 14 -2.30 8.86 36.78
N ARG A 15 -1.66 9.09 35.62
CA ARG A 15 -2.43 9.34 34.40
C ARG A 15 -3.31 8.14 34.09
N PRO A 16 -4.65 8.30 34.01
CA PRO A 16 -5.51 7.21 33.57
C PRO A 16 -5.04 6.71 32.19
N PRO A 17 -4.98 5.38 31.97
CA PRO A 17 -4.58 4.85 30.69
C PRO A 17 -5.48 5.42 29.60
N ARG A 18 -4.87 5.97 28.55
CA ARG A 18 -5.63 6.50 27.41
C ARG A 18 -6.50 5.37 26.84
N PRO A 19 -7.74 5.64 26.45
CA PRO A 19 -8.58 4.63 25.81
C PRO A 19 -7.88 4.05 24.58
N ARG A 20 -7.96 2.73 24.40
CA ARG A 20 -7.26 2.05 23.29
C ARG A 20 -7.61 2.61 21.90
N TRP A 21 -8.86 3.03 21.72
CA TRP A 21 -9.28 3.66 20.47
C TRP A 21 -8.61 5.03 20.21
N ALA A 22 -8.37 5.84 21.26
CA ALA A 22 -7.66 7.10 21.13
C ALA A 22 -6.19 6.87 20.75
N ALA A 23 -5.53 5.85 21.32
CA ALA A 23 -4.18 5.46 20.94
C ALA A 23 -4.12 4.97 19.47
N ALA A 24 -5.14 4.24 19.00
CA ALA A 24 -5.22 3.80 17.61
C ALA A 24 -5.35 4.99 16.64
N TRP A 25 -6.20 5.97 16.98
CA TRP A 25 -6.33 7.20 16.18
C TRP A 25 -5.06 8.05 16.19
N ASP A 26 -4.41 8.20 17.35
CA ASP A 26 -3.12 8.89 17.44
C ASP A 26 -2.05 8.20 16.60
N PHE A 27 -2.06 6.88 16.56
CA PHE A 27 -1.18 6.11 15.70
C PHE A 27 -1.47 6.37 14.21
N VAL A 28 -2.71 6.26 13.78
CA VAL A 28 -3.09 6.48 12.37
C VAL A 28 -2.77 7.91 11.95
N LEU A 29 -3.17 8.92 12.74
CA LEU A 29 -3.05 10.32 12.34
C LEU A 29 -1.62 10.86 12.45
N ALA A 30 -0.79 10.31 13.34
CA ALA A 30 0.53 10.86 13.61
C ALA A 30 1.65 9.82 13.67
N GLY A 31 1.45 8.71 14.34
CA GLY A 31 2.47 7.68 14.57
C GLY A 31 2.92 7.02 13.28
N PHE A 32 1.99 6.56 12.47
CA PHE A 32 2.26 5.88 11.21
C PHE A 32 2.97 6.79 10.18
N PRO A 33 2.49 8.02 9.87
CA PRO A 33 3.21 8.92 8.97
C PRO A 33 4.61 9.28 9.45
N ARG A 34 4.80 9.48 10.77
CA ARG A 34 6.13 9.71 11.35
C ARG A 34 7.06 8.51 11.13
N LEU A 35 6.54 7.30 11.29
CA LEU A 35 7.31 6.07 11.10
C LEU A 35 7.68 5.86 9.62
N VAL A 36 6.79 6.15 8.69
CA VAL A 36 7.08 6.15 7.24
C VAL A 36 8.22 7.15 6.94
N ARG A 37 8.15 8.38 7.45
CA ARG A 37 9.21 9.38 7.27
C ARG A 37 10.51 9.02 7.98
N LYS A 38 10.46 8.38 9.14
CA LYS A 38 11.65 7.86 9.85
C LYS A 38 12.48 6.93 8.95
N HIS A 39 11.81 6.16 8.11
CA HIS A 39 12.44 5.21 7.18
C HIS A 39 12.35 5.68 5.72
N ALA A 40 12.34 6.98 5.46
CA ALA A 40 12.14 7.58 4.14
C ALA A 40 13.08 7.02 3.05
N GLY A 41 14.33 6.70 3.38
CA GLY A 41 15.27 6.09 2.43
C GLY A 41 14.81 4.71 1.93
N CYS A 42 14.33 3.84 2.83
CA CYS A 42 13.77 2.54 2.45
C CYS A 42 12.46 2.70 1.66
N MET A 43 11.63 3.68 2.03
CA MET A 43 10.38 3.97 1.32
C MET A 43 10.64 4.50 -0.08
N ALA A 44 11.60 5.42 -0.24
CA ALA A 44 11.99 5.96 -1.55
C ALA A 44 12.60 4.87 -2.45
N LEU A 45 13.45 4.00 -1.90
CA LEU A 45 13.99 2.86 -2.63
C LEU A 45 12.88 1.90 -3.08
N SER A 46 11.95 1.56 -2.18
CA SER A 46 10.79 0.72 -2.49
C SER A 46 9.92 1.36 -3.57
N ALA A 47 9.64 2.67 -3.48
CA ALA A 47 8.90 3.40 -4.48
C ALA A 47 9.60 3.36 -5.86
N ALA A 48 10.91 3.57 -5.90
CA ALA A 48 11.67 3.48 -7.14
C ALA A 48 11.64 2.06 -7.73
N LEU A 49 11.84 1.03 -6.90
CA LEU A 49 11.78 -0.38 -7.31
C LEU A 49 10.39 -0.83 -7.79
N PHE A 50 9.34 -0.13 -7.40
CA PHE A 50 7.98 -0.37 -7.88
C PHE A 50 7.65 0.45 -9.12
N VAL A 51 7.85 1.77 -9.06
CA VAL A 51 7.39 2.71 -10.11
C VAL A 51 8.25 2.61 -11.37
N LEU A 52 9.59 2.45 -11.24
CA LEU A 52 10.44 2.36 -12.43
C LEU A 52 10.14 1.12 -13.28
N PRO A 53 9.99 -0.10 -12.73
CA PRO A 53 9.55 -1.25 -13.52
C PRO A 53 8.13 -1.07 -14.08
N LEU A 54 7.20 -0.52 -13.30
CA LEU A 54 5.83 -0.28 -13.74
C LEU A 54 5.80 0.61 -14.99
N VAL A 55 6.39 1.79 -14.89
CA VAL A 55 6.45 2.75 -16.01
C VAL A 55 7.33 2.22 -17.14
N GLY A 56 8.44 1.57 -16.82
CA GLY A 56 9.37 1.00 -17.78
C GLY A 56 8.73 -0.09 -18.63
N VAL A 57 8.00 -1.03 -18.03
CA VAL A 57 7.30 -2.08 -18.76
C VAL A 57 6.13 -1.51 -19.55
N PHE A 58 5.31 -0.65 -18.95
CA PHE A 58 4.22 0.03 -19.64
C PHE A 58 4.74 0.73 -20.92
N THR A 59 5.80 1.54 -20.81
CA THR A 59 6.34 2.25 -21.97
C THR A 59 7.09 1.34 -22.96
N LEU A 60 7.74 0.28 -22.49
CA LEU A 60 8.42 -0.70 -23.33
C LEU A 60 7.43 -1.46 -24.22
N LEU A 61 6.30 -1.88 -23.65
CA LEU A 61 5.30 -2.64 -24.38
C LEU A 61 4.55 -1.78 -25.41
N GLN A 62 4.45 -0.46 -25.21
CA GLN A 62 3.94 0.47 -26.24
C GLN A 62 4.79 0.44 -27.53
N VAL A 63 6.10 0.18 -27.40
CA VAL A 63 7.03 0.11 -28.53
C VAL A 63 7.23 -1.33 -29.03
N ARG A 64 7.14 -2.30 -28.12
CA ARG A 64 7.40 -3.72 -28.38
C ARG A 64 6.27 -4.59 -27.79
N PRO A 65 5.07 -4.56 -28.37
CA PRO A 65 3.91 -5.32 -27.88
C PRO A 65 4.12 -6.84 -27.92
N ASP A 66 5.02 -7.32 -28.77
CA ASP A 66 5.43 -8.72 -28.83
C ASP A 66 6.00 -9.27 -27.52
N LEU A 67 6.58 -8.40 -26.67
CA LEU A 67 7.15 -8.78 -25.39
C LEU A 67 6.08 -9.08 -24.31
N ALA A 68 4.82 -8.70 -24.50
CA ALA A 68 3.74 -9.03 -23.57
C ALA A 68 3.58 -10.55 -23.39
N TRP A 69 3.83 -11.34 -24.43
CA TRP A 69 3.79 -12.79 -24.40
C TRP A 69 4.89 -13.45 -23.56
N LEU A 70 5.93 -12.70 -23.15
CA LEU A 70 6.92 -13.17 -22.18
C LEU A 70 6.41 -13.07 -20.74
N LEU A 71 5.44 -12.21 -20.49
CA LEU A 71 4.89 -11.93 -19.15
C LEU A 71 3.58 -12.67 -18.90
N PHE A 72 2.75 -12.83 -19.94
CA PHE A 72 1.38 -13.32 -19.84
C PHE A 72 1.12 -14.38 -20.90
N ASP A 73 0.38 -15.41 -20.52
CA ASP A 73 -0.22 -16.33 -21.49
C ASP A 73 -1.57 -15.80 -22.02
N ALA A 74 -2.06 -16.41 -23.09
CA ALA A 74 -3.29 -15.99 -23.75
C ALA A 74 -4.53 -16.11 -22.84
N ALA A 75 -4.56 -17.11 -21.95
CA ALA A 75 -5.70 -17.32 -21.06
C ALA A 75 -5.77 -16.20 -20.00
N MET A 76 -4.60 -15.83 -19.45
CA MET A 76 -4.50 -14.73 -18.48
C MET A 76 -4.90 -13.38 -19.10
N LEU A 77 -4.47 -13.12 -20.34
CA LEU A 77 -4.86 -11.89 -21.05
C LEU A 77 -6.37 -11.84 -21.32
N ALA A 78 -6.96 -12.95 -21.78
CA ALA A 78 -8.41 -13.04 -22.01
C ALA A 78 -9.22 -12.86 -20.72
N GLU A 79 -8.76 -13.42 -19.58
CA GLU A 79 -9.38 -13.21 -18.27
C GLU A 79 -9.34 -11.72 -17.88
N MET A 80 -8.19 -11.06 -18.09
CA MET A 80 -8.06 -9.63 -17.81
C MET A 80 -8.96 -8.76 -18.69
N GLU A 81 -9.05 -9.05 -19.98
CA GLU A 81 -9.96 -8.36 -20.89
C GLU A 81 -11.41 -8.50 -20.46
N ALA A 82 -11.82 -9.72 -20.07
CA ALA A 82 -13.18 -9.98 -19.57
C ALA A 82 -13.51 -9.19 -18.29
N MET A 83 -12.52 -8.99 -17.39
CA MET A 83 -12.71 -8.18 -16.18
C MET A 83 -13.02 -6.70 -16.47
N TYR A 84 -12.61 -6.19 -17.62
CA TYR A 84 -12.73 -4.78 -17.97
C TYR A 84 -13.55 -4.52 -19.24
N ASP A 85 -14.40 -5.50 -19.62
CA ASP A 85 -15.30 -5.34 -20.73
C ASP A 85 -16.24 -4.14 -20.49
N PRO A 86 -16.32 -3.15 -21.41
CA PRO A 86 -17.21 -2.01 -21.29
C PRO A 86 -18.70 -2.40 -21.23
N ALA A 87 -19.08 -3.58 -21.74
CA ALA A 87 -20.43 -4.10 -21.68
C ALA A 87 -20.77 -4.77 -20.33
N ALA A 88 -19.80 -5.00 -19.45
CA ALA A 88 -20.01 -5.59 -18.15
C ALA A 88 -20.78 -4.64 -17.21
N GLU A 89 -21.71 -5.18 -16.43
CA GLU A 89 -22.46 -4.43 -15.42
C GLU A 89 -21.55 -3.93 -14.29
N HIS A 90 -20.50 -4.71 -13.98
CA HIS A 90 -19.49 -4.41 -12.97
C HIS A 90 -18.10 -4.61 -13.54
N PHE A 91 -17.17 -3.70 -13.20
CA PHE A 91 -15.77 -3.83 -13.53
C PHE A 91 -15.01 -4.66 -12.49
N GLY A 92 -13.91 -5.29 -12.90
CA GLY A 92 -13.08 -6.14 -12.08
C GLY A 92 -13.46 -7.61 -12.19
N ARG A 93 -13.04 -8.41 -11.22
CA ARG A 93 -13.20 -9.87 -11.26
C ARG A 93 -14.66 -10.28 -11.36
N GLU A 94 -14.91 -11.33 -12.13
CA GLU A 94 -16.25 -11.96 -12.26
C GLU A 94 -16.80 -12.36 -10.88
N ARG A 95 -18.12 -12.23 -10.72
CA ARG A 95 -18.85 -12.41 -9.46
C ARG A 95 -19.77 -13.61 -9.56
N ASP A 96 -19.45 -14.67 -8.84
CA ASP A 96 -20.28 -15.87 -8.78
C ASP A 96 -21.65 -15.61 -8.12
N SER A 97 -21.69 -14.74 -7.11
CA SER A 97 -22.89 -14.46 -6.31
C SER A 97 -23.51 -13.08 -6.52
N GLY A 98 -22.86 -12.19 -7.27
CA GLY A 98 -23.27 -10.78 -7.41
C GLY A 98 -23.16 -9.94 -6.13
N SER A 99 -22.60 -10.48 -5.04
CA SER A 99 -22.50 -9.83 -3.75
C SER A 99 -21.24 -8.94 -3.63
N ASP A 100 -21.44 -7.64 -3.41
CA ASP A 100 -20.35 -6.71 -3.11
C ASP A 100 -19.57 -7.10 -1.82
N VAL A 101 -20.24 -7.74 -0.86
CA VAL A 101 -19.63 -8.17 0.42
C VAL A 101 -18.68 -9.34 0.21
N GLU A 102 -19.02 -10.28 -0.67
CA GLU A 102 -18.15 -11.40 -1.02
C GLU A 102 -16.89 -10.90 -1.74
N MET A 103 -17.06 -10.00 -2.71
CA MET A 103 -15.94 -9.36 -3.39
C MET A 103 -15.07 -8.55 -2.44
N PHE A 104 -15.67 -7.86 -1.47
CA PHE A 104 -14.90 -7.20 -0.42
C PHE A 104 -14.02 -8.20 0.34
N GLY A 105 -14.57 -9.34 0.75
CA GLY A 105 -13.82 -10.41 1.40
C GLY A 105 -12.65 -10.91 0.54
N PHE A 106 -12.90 -11.12 -0.75
CA PHE A 106 -11.88 -11.52 -1.71
C PHE A 106 -10.76 -10.47 -1.82
N TYR A 107 -11.09 -9.20 -2.03
CA TYR A 107 -10.09 -8.12 -2.13
C TYR A 107 -9.30 -7.93 -0.84
N VAL A 108 -9.96 -8.04 0.33
CA VAL A 108 -9.26 -8.03 1.62
C VAL A 108 -8.19 -9.11 1.68
N MET A 109 -8.54 -10.35 1.34
CA MET A 109 -7.60 -11.48 1.35
C MET A 109 -6.48 -11.30 0.34
N ASN A 110 -6.80 -10.88 -0.89
CA ASN A 110 -5.84 -10.66 -1.96
C ASN A 110 -4.82 -9.56 -1.57
N ASN A 111 -5.31 -8.38 -1.24
CA ASN A 111 -4.47 -7.20 -1.01
C ASN A 111 -3.61 -7.35 0.25
N ILE A 112 -4.19 -7.89 1.35
CA ILE A 112 -3.44 -8.16 2.58
C ILE A 112 -2.37 -9.23 2.34
N SER A 113 -2.67 -10.28 1.55
CA SER A 113 -1.69 -11.31 1.20
C SER A 113 -0.50 -10.72 0.45
N ILE A 114 -0.73 -9.84 -0.51
CA ILE A 114 0.33 -9.13 -1.25
C ILE A 114 1.17 -8.27 -0.30
N GLY A 115 0.55 -7.43 0.52
CA GLY A 115 1.24 -6.58 1.49
C GLY A 115 2.07 -7.39 2.48
N PHE A 116 1.50 -8.46 3.03
CA PHE A 116 2.21 -9.33 3.98
C PHE A 116 3.38 -10.09 3.33
N ARG A 117 3.18 -10.66 2.14
CA ARG A 117 4.27 -11.32 1.38
C ARG A 117 5.40 -10.35 1.10
N THR A 118 5.07 -9.13 0.66
CA THR A 118 6.05 -8.08 0.36
C THR A 118 6.90 -7.74 1.59
N PHE A 119 6.27 -7.60 2.76
CA PHE A 119 6.95 -7.34 4.02
C PHE A 119 7.77 -8.55 4.50
N ALA A 120 7.14 -9.72 4.62
CA ALA A 120 7.75 -10.92 5.21
C ALA A 120 8.93 -11.44 4.38
N SER A 121 8.87 -11.29 3.05
CA SER A 121 9.97 -11.66 2.16
C SER A 121 11.23 -10.79 2.33
N GLY A 122 11.17 -9.72 3.12
CA GLY A 122 12.34 -8.93 3.52
C GLY A 122 13.31 -9.63 4.49
N LEU A 123 12.87 -10.69 5.20
CA LEU A 123 13.69 -11.43 6.16
C LEU A 123 15.00 -11.96 5.57
N PRO A 124 15.05 -12.58 4.35
CA PRO A 124 16.30 -12.95 3.73
C PRO A 124 17.05 -11.74 3.18
N ALA A 125 17.63 -10.95 4.08
CA ALA A 125 18.50 -9.80 3.74
C ALA A 125 17.85 -8.76 2.78
N GLY A 126 16.52 -8.69 2.72
CA GLY A 126 15.78 -7.76 1.85
C GLY A 126 15.58 -8.23 0.41
N LEU A 127 16.23 -9.32 -0.01
CA LEU A 127 16.20 -9.79 -1.40
C LEU A 127 14.79 -10.19 -1.87
N GLY A 128 14.03 -10.85 -1.01
CA GLY A 128 12.66 -11.23 -1.35
C GLY A 128 11.74 -10.01 -1.47
N ALA A 129 11.86 -9.01 -0.58
CA ALA A 129 11.08 -7.78 -0.69
C ALA A 129 11.40 -7.03 -2.00
N LEU A 130 12.69 -6.94 -2.35
CA LEU A 130 13.13 -6.37 -3.62
C LEU A 130 12.48 -7.10 -4.81
N TYR A 131 12.54 -8.43 -4.83
CA TYR A 131 11.93 -9.24 -5.88
C TYR A 131 10.42 -9.01 -5.98
N VAL A 132 9.70 -9.11 -4.86
CA VAL A 132 8.24 -8.97 -4.85
C VAL A 132 7.81 -7.57 -5.31
N ILE A 133 8.52 -6.50 -4.90
CA ILE A 133 8.19 -5.12 -5.30
C ILE A 133 8.40 -4.94 -6.81
N VAL A 134 9.55 -5.35 -7.34
CA VAL A 134 9.87 -5.26 -8.77
C VAL A 134 8.88 -6.08 -9.59
N PHE A 135 8.59 -7.32 -9.15
CA PHE A 135 7.62 -8.20 -9.80
C PHE A 135 6.23 -7.57 -9.88
N ASN A 136 5.73 -6.99 -8.78
CA ASN A 136 4.43 -6.30 -8.79
C ASN A 136 4.45 -5.09 -9.75
N GLY A 137 5.53 -4.30 -9.77
CA GLY A 137 5.68 -3.20 -10.73
C GLY A 137 5.63 -3.68 -12.17
N VAL A 138 6.37 -4.73 -12.52
CA VAL A 138 6.38 -5.35 -13.85
C VAL A 138 4.98 -5.83 -14.25
N MET A 139 4.33 -6.60 -13.37
CA MET A 139 3.02 -7.20 -13.65
C MET A 139 1.94 -6.14 -13.82
N ILE A 140 1.88 -5.14 -12.93
CA ILE A 140 0.89 -4.05 -13.04
C ILE A 140 1.15 -3.20 -14.28
N GLY A 141 2.42 -2.89 -14.58
CA GLY A 141 2.78 -2.14 -15.79
C GLY A 141 2.40 -2.87 -17.08
N GLY A 142 2.63 -4.19 -17.13
CA GLY A 142 2.28 -5.01 -18.27
C GLY A 142 0.77 -5.15 -18.49
N VAL A 143 0.01 -5.39 -17.41
CA VAL A 143 -1.46 -5.45 -17.45
C VAL A 143 -2.06 -4.10 -17.88
N ALA A 144 -1.56 -3.01 -17.31
CA ALA A 144 -2.03 -1.66 -17.64
C ALA A 144 -1.81 -1.30 -19.12
N ASP A 145 -0.64 -1.70 -19.67
CA ASP A 145 -0.35 -1.51 -21.09
C ASP A 145 -1.28 -2.34 -21.97
N HIS A 146 -1.34 -3.67 -21.70
CA HIS A 146 -2.16 -4.57 -22.50
C HIS A 146 -3.62 -4.09 -22.59
N LEU A 147 -4.23 -3.79 -21.45
CA LEU A 147 -5.62 -3.32 -21.39
C LEU A 147 -5.78 -1.96 -22.08
N HIS A 148 -4.77 -1.09 -22.01
CA HIS A 148 -4.80 0.21 -22.67
C HIS A 148 -4.80 0.09 -24.19
N VAL A 149 -3.93 -0.74 -24.77
CA VAL A 149 -3.82 -0.90 -26.23
C VAL A 149 -4.92 -1.80 -26.81
N SER A 150 -5.45 -2.75 -26.05
CA SER A 150 -6.54 -3.66 -26.46
C SER A 150 -7.93 -3.02 -26.42
N GLY A 151 -8.05 -1.75 -26.02
CA GLY A 151 -9.33 -1.02 -26.02
C GLY A 151 -10.09 -1.04 -24.70
N TYR A 152 -9.56 -1.70 -23.68
CA TYR A 152 -10.14 -1.79 -22.32
C TYR A 152 -9.60 -0.71 -21.36
N GLY A 153 -8.74 0.19 -21.86
CA GLY A 153 -8.05 1.18 -21.03
C GLY A 153 -8.99 2.11 -20.28
N GLU A 154 -10.10 2.55 -20.90
CA GLU A 154 -11.05 3.44 -20.25
C GLU A 154 -11.66 2.80 -18.99
N THR A 155 -12.15 1.57 -19.10
CA THR A 155 -12.77 0.82 -18.00
C THR A 155 -11.74 0.42 -16.92
N PHE A 156 -10.53 0.04 -17.34
CA PHE A 156 -9.42 -0.25 -16.44
C PHE A 156 -9.04 0.98 -15.60
N TRP A 157 -8.80 2.14 -16.22
CA TRP A 157 -8.43 3.34 -15.48
C TRP A 157 -9.55 3.83 -14.56
N ARG A 158 -10.82 3.74 -15.00
CA ARG A 158 -11.98 4.01 -14.16
C ARG A 158 -12.03 3.13 -12.92
N PHE A 159 -11.65 1.87 -13.04
CA PHE A 159 -11.63 0.95 -11.92
C PHE A 159 -10.46 1.27 -10.96
N VAL A 160 -9.23 1.35 -11.46
CA VAL A 160 -8.00 1.37 -10.66
C VAL A 160 -7.76 2.72 -9.98
N VAL A 161 -8.12 3.84 -10.61
CA VAL A 161 -7.63 5.17 -10.21
C VAL A 161 -7.97 5.55 -8.77
N THR A 162 -9.10 5.07 -8.24
CA THR A 162 -9.59 5.46 -6.91
C THR A 162 -8.96 4.61 -5.80
N HIS A 163 -9.08 3.27 -5.86
CA HIS A 163 -8.50 2.38 -4.84
C HIS A 163 -6.98 2.25 -4.96
N GLY A 164 -6.42 2.50 -6.12
CA GLY A 164 -4.98 2.47 -6.34
C GLY A 164 -4.20 3.43 -5.43
N ALA A 165 -4.80 4.53 -4.99
CA ALA A 165 -4.15 5.48 -4.09
C ALA A 165 -3.74 4.84 -2.74
N PRO A 166 -4.64 4.26 -1.94
CA PRO A 166 -4.26 3.57 -0.72
C PRO A 166 -3.53 2.25 -0.99
N GLU A 167 -3.88 1.51 -2.04
CA GLU A 167 -3.34 0.18 -2.32
C GLU A 167 -1.87 0.22 -2.76
N LEU A 168 -1.54 0.93 -3.83
CA LEU A 168 -0.17 0.99 -4.34
C LEU A 168 0.78 1.65 -3.33
N THR A 169 0.28 2.67 -2.62
CA THR A 169 1.06 3.30 -1.54
C THR A 169 1.32 2.31 -0.40
N ALA A 170 0.35 1.48 -0.03
CA ALA A 170 0.50 0.46 1.00
C ALA A 170 1.52 -0.62 0.59
N ILE A 171 1.49 -1.09 -0.68
CA ILE A 171 2.46 -2.05 -1.22
C ILE A 171 3.88 -1.47 -1.15
N VAL A 172 4.07 -0.21 -1.54
CA VAL A 172 5.36 0.49 -1.44
C VAL A 172 5.84 0.58 0.01
N ILE A 173 4.96 0.91 0.95
CA ILE A 173 5.33 0.99 2.37
C ILE A 173 5.66 -0.39 2.93
N ALA A 174 4.91 -1.44 2.58
CA ALA A 174 5.20 -2.83 2.96
C ALA A 174 6.59 -3.27 2.46
N GLY A 175 6.91 -2.91 1.22
CA GLY A 175 8.22 -3.16 0.65
C GLY A 175 9.34 -2.41 1.36
N GLY A 176 9.15 -1.14 1.64
CA GLY A 176 10.09 -0.33 2.42
C GLY A 176 10.34 -0.90 3.82
N ALA A 177 9.29 -1.42 4.47
CA ALA A 177 9.39 -2.11 5.76
C ALA A 177 10.19 -3.42 5.64
N GLY A 178 9.96 -4.21 4.58
CA GLY A 178 10.72 -5.43 4.28
C GLY A 178 12.20 -5.15 4.00
N LEU A 179 12.49 -4.13 3.18
CA LEU A 179 13.85 -3.67 2.91
C LEU A 179 14.56 -3.20 4.20
N ARG A 180 13.85 -2.51 5.10
CA ARG A 180 14.40 -2.08 6.39
C ARG A 180 14.81 -3.27 7.27
N ILE A 181 14.00 -4.33 7.30
CA ILE A 181 14.35 -5.57 8.01
C ILE A 181 15.60 -6.19 7.39
N GLY A 182 15.64 -6.34 6.08
CA GLY A 182 16.80 -6.88 5.38
C GLY A 182 18.08 -6.09 5.62
N LEU A 183 18.02 -4.78 5.53
CA LEU A 183 19.14 -3.89 5.80
C LEU A 183 19.63 -3.98 7.25
N SER A 184 18.78 -4.27 8.22
CA SER A 184 19.21 -4.45 9.62
C SER A 184 20.16 -5.63 9.82
N LEU A 185 20.08 -6.64 8.95
CA LEU A 185 20.96 -7.81 8.97
C LEU A 185 22.28 -7.57 8.26
N ILE A 186 22.25 -6.80 7.15
CA ILE A 186 23.45 -6.53 6.32
C ILE A 186 24.28 -5.39 6.93
N ALA A 187 23.61 -4.29 7.29
CA ALA A 187 24.23 -3.06 7.74
C ALA A 187 23.59 -2.57 9.06
N PRO A 188 23.83 -3.27 10.18
CA PRO A 188 23.25 -2.94 11.49
C PRO A 188 23.78 -1.63 12.10
N GLY A 189 24.77 -0.98 11.48
CA GLY A 189 25.42 0.21 11.99
C GLY A 189 26.21 -0.09 13.26
N ARG A 190 25.95 0.68 14.34
CA ARG A 190 26.65 0.55 15.63
C ARG A 190 25.99 -0.50 16.57
N GLN A 191 24.87 -1.08 16.15
CA GLN A 191 24.12 -2.07 16.94
C GLN A 191 24.59 -3.49 16.64
N ARG A 192 24.32 -4.42 17.57
CA ARG A 192 24.41 -5.85 17.26
C ARG A 192 23.32 -6.23 16.26
N ARG A 193 23.60 -7.15 15.35
CA ARG A 193 22.62 -7.59 14.33
C ARG A 193 21.27 -8.00 14.93
N ARG A 194 21.30 -8.69 16.07
CA ARG A 194 20.07 -9.09 16.79
C ARG A 194 19.26 -7.89 17.25
N ASP A 195 19.92 -6.89 17.84
CA ASP A 195 19.24 -5.71 18.39
C ASP A 195 18.68 -4.85 17.25
N ALA A 196 19.46 -4.66 16.17
CA ALA A 196 19.03 -3.99 14.96
C ALA A 196 17.83 -4.69 14.30
N LEU A 197 17.81 -6.03 14.29
CA LEU A 197 16.69 -6.82 13.77
C LEU A 197 15.43 -6.67 14.63
N VAL A 198 15.57 -6.68 15.95
CA VAL A 198 14.44 -6.49 16.89
C VAL A 198 13.83 -5.11 16.70
N ASP A 199 14.66 -4.06 16.60
CA ASP A 199 14.18 -2.68 16.39
C ASP A 199 13.52 -2.53 15.02
N ALA A 200 14.14 -3.08 13.95
CA ALA A 200 13.53 -3.09 12.63
C ALA A 200 12.22 -3.88 12.58
N GLY A 201 12.15 -5.01 13.31
CA GLY A 201 10.93 -5.82 13.42
C GLY A 201 9.79 -5.09 14.15
N ARG A 202 10.09 -4.35 15.22
CA ARG A 202 9.10 -3.52 15.94
C ARG A 202 8.55 -2.40 15.05
N ASP A 203 9.44 -1.68 14.37
CA ASP A 203 9.02 -0.64 13.43
C ASP A 203 8.25 -1.24 12.24
N GLY A 204 8.72 -2.38 11.71
CA GLY A 204 8.07 -3.11 10.64
C GLY A 204 6.66 -3.58 11.01
N ALA A 205 6.46 -4.13 12.22
CA ALA A 205 5.13 -4.54 12.69
C ALA A 205 4.16 -3.35 12.79
N LYS A 206 4.63 -2.20 13.27
CA LYS A 206 3.83 -0.96 13.28
C LYS A 206 3.51 -0.47 11.87
N LEU A 207 4.48 -0.53 10.94
CA LEU A 207 4.23 -0.21 9.53
C LEU A 207 3.21 -1.15 8.92
N CYS A 208 3.30 -2.46 9.17
CA CYS A 208 2.32 -3.44 8.70
C CYS A 208 0.90 -3.17 9.21
N LEU A 209 0.74 -2.68 10.45
CA LEU A 209 -0.57 -2.30 10.97
C LEU A 209 -1.19 -1.15 10.17
N GLY A 210 -0.40 -0.13 9.81
CA GLY A 210 -0.86 0.96 8.95
C GLY A 210 -1.14 0.51 7.51
N VAL A 211 -0.26 -0.34 6.95
CA VAL A 211 -0.45 -0.99 5.64
C VAL A 211 -1.76 -1.77 5.61
N PHE A 212 -2.02 -2.57 6.65
CA PHE A 212 -3.28 -3.32 6.78
C PHE A 212 -4.50 -2.39 6.72
N ALA A 213 -4.49 -1.29 7.46
CA ALA A 213 -5.60 -0.33 7.44
C ALA A 213 -5.78 0.31 6.05
N MET A 214 -4.69 0.63 5.36
CA MET A 214 -4.75 1.18 3.99
C MET A 214 -5.28 0.16 2.99
N LEU A 215 -4.84 -1.10 3.07
CA LEU A 215 -5.31 -2.18 2.18
C LEU A 215 -6.77 -2.55 2.45
N LEU A 216 -7.22 -2.49 3.70
CA LEU A 216 -8.63 -2.67 4.05
C LEU A 216 -9.49 -1.54 3.46
N ALA A 217 -9.02 -0.29 3.52
CA ALA A 217 -9.69 0.85 2.89
C ALA A 217 -9.69 0.72 1.35
N ALA A 218 -8.60 0.26 0.75
CA ALA A 218 -8.51 -0.01 -0.68
C ALA A 218 -9.53 -1.06 -1.11
N ALA A 219 -9.59 -2.20 -0.42
CA ALA A 219 -10.53 -3.28 -0.71
C ALA A 219 -12.00 -2.81 -0.59
N PHE A 220 -12.31 -1.95 0.39
CA PHE A 220 -13.63 -1.36 0.52
C PHE A 220 -13.97 -0.47 -0.68
N ILE A 221 -13.06 0.41 -1.08
CA ILE A 221 -13.24 1.28 -2.25
C ILE A 221 -13.37 0.42 -3.52
N GLU A 222 -12.58 -0.64 -3.66
CA GLU A 222 -12.58 -1.53 -4.80
C GLU A 222 -13.93 -2.26 -4.95
N ALA A 223 -14.42 -2.86 -3.88
CA ALA A 223 -15.66 -3.63 -3.89
C ALA A 223 -16.92 -2.76 -4.07
N PHE A 224 -17.01 -1.64 -3.37
CA PHE A 224 -18.26 -0.87 -3.27
C PHE A 224 -18.29 0.39 -4.14
N TRP A 225 -17.14 0.87 -4.61
CA TRP A 225 -17.04 2.09 -5.40
C TRP A 225 -16.45 1.85 -6.79
N SER A 226 -15.24 1.29 -6.88
CA SER A 226 -14.50 1.18 -8.15
C SER A 226 -15.22 0.25 -9.14
N SER A 227 -15.84 -0.80 -8.66
CA SER A 227 -16.57 -1.78 -9.44
C SER A 227 -17.86 -1.26 -10.10
N LYS A 228 -18.40 -0.12 -9.68
CA LYS A 228 -19.65 0.42 -10.22
C LYS A 228 -19.44 1.06 -11.59
N SER A 229 -19.98 0.48 -12.66
CA SER A 229 -19.91 1.04 -14.02
C SER A 229 -20.70 2.35 -14.17
N THR A 230 -21.78 2.52 -13.37
CA THR A 230 -22.70 3.65 -13.44
C THR A 230 -22.18 4.97 -12.87
N LEU A 231 -21.04 4.95 -12.16
CA LEU A 231 -20.50 6.17 -11.57
C LEU A 231 -19.91 7.11 -12.63
N PRO A 232 -20.33 8.39 -12.69
CA PRO A 232 -19.87 9.33 -13.69
C PRO A 232 -18.42 9.77 -13.43
N ASP A 233 -17.70 10.04 -14.49
CA ASP A 233 -16.27 10.40 -14.46
C ASP A 233 -16.00 11.70 -13.71
N PHE A 234 -16.89 12.69 -13.78
CA PHE A 234 -16.76 13.96 -13.07
C PHE A 234 -16.83 13.80 -11.52
N VAL A 235 -17.28 12.65 -11.02
CA VAL A 235 -17.23 12.30 -9.59
C VAL A 235 -16.01 11.42 -9.30
N ARG A 236 -15.76 10.44 -10.15
CA ARG A 236 -14.73 9.42 -9.97
C ARG A 236 -13.31 9.99 -9.97
N PHE A 237 -12.96 10.76 -11.01
CA PHE A 237 -11.60 11.29 -11.13
C PHE A 237 -11.25 12.37 -10.11
N PRO A 238 -12.12 13.33 -9.75
CA PRO A 238 -11.84 14.26 -8.66
C PRO A 238 -11.69 13.58 -7.31
N LEU A 239 -12.50 12.54 -7.01
CA LEU A 239 -12.35 11.77 -5.78
C LEU A 239 -11.02 11.01 -5.77
N ALA A 240 -10.64 10.39 -6.88
CA ALA A 240 -9.33 9.74 -6.99
C ALA A 240 -8.18 10.73 -6.76
N ALA A 241 -8.22 11.89 -7.40
CA ALA A 241 -7.23 12.95 -7.19
C ALA A 241 -7.17 13.40 -5.72
N ALA A 242 -8.32 13.57 -5.08
CA ALA A 242 -8.40 13.94 -3.66
C ALA A 242 -7.80 12.86 -2.76
N LEU A 243 -8.02 11.57 -3.05
CA LEU A 243 -7.42 10.45 -2.32
C LEU A 243 -5.90 10.40 -2.48
N TRP A 244 -5.38 10.53 -3.69
CA TRP A 244 -3.95 10.57 -3.95
C TRP A 244 -3.27 11.75 -3.24
N LEU A 245 -3.80 12.95 -3.39
CA LEU A 245 -3.29 14.15 -2.73
C LEU A 245 -3.41 14.06 -1.20
N GLY A 246 -4.54 13.55 -0.71
CA GLY A 246 -4.80 13.37 0.71
C GLY A 246 -3.84 12.39 1.36
N ILE A 247 -3.57 11.24 0.74
CA ILE A 247 -2.64 10.23 1.24
C ILE A 247 -1.21 10.80 1.26
N PHE A 248 -0.76 11.42 0.17
CA PHE A 248 0.57 12.02 0.14
C PHE A 248 0.72 13.16 1.14
N TRP A 249 -0.28 14.03 1.26
CA TRP A 249 -0.30 15.08 2.26
C TRP A 249 -0.26 14.52 3.69
N TRP A 250 -1.09 13.51 3.98
CA TRP A 250 -1.12 12.84 5.28
C TRP A 250 0.23 12.20 5.62
N LEU A 251 0.86 11.46 4.71
CA LEU A 251 2.17 10.85 4.93
C LEU A 251 3.27 11.92 5.10
N ALA A 252 3.19 13.02 4.36
CA ALA A 252 4.16 14.10 4.43
C ALA A 252 4.00 14.94 5.70
N MET A 253 2.78 15.27 6.11
CA MET A 253 2.49 16.27 7.15
C MET A 253 1.99 15.66 8.47
N GLY A 254 1.40 14.47 8.42
CA GLY A 254 0.80 13.82 9.59
C GLY A 254 1.76 13.72 10.77
N GLY A 255 1.33 14.18 11.94
CA GLY A 255 2.10 14.18 13.18
C GLY A 255 3.25 15.19 13.27
N ARG A 256 3.43 16.10 12.30
CA ARG A 256 4.37 17.22 12.46
C ARG A 256 3.85 18.17 13.56
N GLY A 257 4.75 18.63 14.44
CA GLY A 257 4.42 19.56 15.52
C GLY A 257 3.75 18.93 16.77
N ARG A 258 3.44 17.61 16.76
CA ARG A 258 3.08 16.91 17.99
C ARG A 258 4.37 16.37 18.63
N ALA A 259 4.67 16.80 19.86
CA ALA A 259 5.74 16.21 20.65
C ALA A 259 5.47 14.70 20.81
N ASP A 260 6.54 13.90 20.73
CA ASP A 260 6.44 12.47 20.96
C ASP A 260 5.87 12.26 22.37
N ALA A 261 4.69 11.68 22.43
CA ALA A 261 4.12 11.22 23.68
C ALA A 261 4.74 9.84 23.93
N ASP A 262 5.99 9.87 24.43
CA ASP A 262 6.66 8.70 25.01
C ASP A 262 5.97 8.23 26.30
#